data_bcb4134b751abb1f9bec151e4c64c242
#
_entry.id   bcb4134b751abb1f9bec151e4c64c242
#
_cell.length_a   1.000
_cell.length_b   1.000
_cell.length_c   1.000
_cell.angle_alpha   90.00
_cell.angle_beta   90.00
_cell.angle_gamma   90.00
#
_symmetry.space_group_name_H-M   'P 1'
#
loop_
_entity.id
_entity.type
_entity.pdbx_description
1 polymer ?
#
loop_
_entity_poly.entity_id
_entity_poly.type
_entity_poly.pdbx_seq_one_letter_code
_entity_poly.pdbx_strand_id
1 'polypeptide(L)'
;MTLRTMTRRLILLGATGTFVVPALLAGNIAAARPTIQIGDKVTSQAEQPPTSADCGLPCYGPADLRAAYGLNRLLDAGFTGAGESIVVIESYGSPTLKADLEQFDKGFGLPDPPSLTVLAPLGPIPAFDATQPDQVDWAFETTLDVEWAHAMAPGASIVVLESPVDETEGVQGLPQFLELEKYALDHHLGHIISQSFAATENTLFPNVAGPEGPRVIADYTAFYLRAVAENVTLLASAGDYGSQNPATYNEALGAPTSFYTFPTVNFPASSPWVTSVGGTSLYLDSSDKYLHETVWDIAGAGGGGVSQIFDIPNYQLLSLPTSTKAPLAGHRGVPDVSYNADPVNSAILVYISFLGTANAGYYLIGGTSEGSPQWAGIVADLNQYSGTHLGFLNPRLYLLGGLGLFSEIGRDITIGNNSLGGVPGYSAAKGWDPASGWGTPDLQSLLSRFSSFFLPP
;
A
#
# COMPACT_ATOMS: atom_id res chain seq x y z
N MET A 1 9.89 56.11 -57.48
CA MET A 1 10.50 54.85 -57.84
C MET A 1 9.77 53.72 -57.08
N THR A 2 9.00 52.98 -57.78
CA THR A 2 7.86 52.17 -57.36
C THR A 2 8.25 50.81 -56.79
N LEU A 3 7.78 50.56 -55.55
CA LEU A 3 7.75 49.20 -54.95
C LEU A 3 6.56 48.43 -55.52
N ARG A 4 6.77 47.28 -56.10
CA ARG A 4 5.74 46.28 -56.48
C ARG A 4 5.55 45.28 -55.34
N THR A 5 4.39 45.27 -54.79
CA THR A 5 3.85 44.24 -53.88
C THR A 5 3.51 42.97 -54.65
N MET A 6 4.11 41.84 -54.22
CA MET A 6 3.70 40.51 -54.65
C MET A 6 2.87 39.85 -53.54
N THR A 7 1.59 39.74 -53.78
CA THR A 7 0.63 38.98 -52.97
C THR A 7 0.74 37.50 -53.30
N ARG A 8 1.21 36.66 -52.38
CA ARG A 8 1.07 35.21 -52.46
C ARG A 8 -0.23 34.79 -51.75
N ARG A 9 -1.12 34.22 -52.53
CA ARG A 9 -2.33 33.55 -52.02
C ARG A 9 -1.93 32.24 -51.36
N LEU A 10 -2.16 32.08 -50.06
CA LEU A 10 -2.18 30.81 -49.36
C LEU A 10 -3.53 30.13 -49.59
N ILE A 11 -3.49 28.94 -50.20
CA ILE A 11 -4.61 28.04 -50.28
C ILE A 11 -4.67 27.28 -48.97
N LEU A 12 -5.69 27.58 -48.12
CA LEU A 12 -6.04 26.75 -46.96
C LEU A 12 -6.80 25.51 -47.45
N LEU A 13 -6.14 24.38 -47.42
CA LEU A 13 -6.79 23.06 -47.43
C LEU A 13 -7.25 22.79 -46.00
N GLY A 14 -8.56 22.90 -45.79
CA GLY A 14 -9.20 22.49 -44.56
C GLY A 14 -9.19 20.96 -44.41
N ALA A 15 -8.35 20.47 -43.55
CA ALA A 15 -8.51 19.14 -43.00
C ALA A 15 -9.22 19.29 -41.64
N THR A 16 -10.53 19.05 -41.61
CA THR A 16 -11.28 18.86 -40.36
C THR A 16 -10.91 17.50 -39.75
N GLY A 17 -9.80 17.45 -39.11
CA GLY A 17 -9.49 16.38 -38.19
C GLY A 17 -10.24 16.65 -36.89
N THR A 18 -11.31 15.94 -36.66
CA THR A 18 -11.90 15.78 -35.35
C THR A 18 -10.89 15.10 -34.47
N PHE A 19 -10.20 15.89 -33.65
CA PHE A 19 -9.50 15.34 -32.50
C PHE A 19 -10.57 14.83 -31.54
N VAL A 20 -10.82 13.54 -31.57
CA VAL A 20 -11.46 12.84 -30.46
C VAL A 20 -10.40 12.88 -29.34
N VAL A 21 -10.55 13.85 -28.45
CA VAL A 21 -9.95 13.77 -27.13
C VAL A 21 -10.63 12.56 -26.51
N PRO A 22 -9.91 11.47 -26.15
CA PRO A 22 -10.52 10.44 -25.33
C PRO A 22 -11.01 11.17 -24.08
N ALA A 23 -12.32 11.12 -23.84
CA ALA A 23 -12.85 11.46 -22.53
C ALA A 23 -12.06 10.54 -21.57
N LEU A 24 -11.14 11.13 -20.81
CA LEU A 24 -10.67 10.53 -19.58
C LEU A 24 -11.96 10.25 -18.81
N LEU A 25 -12.32 8.97 -18.76
CA LEU A 25 -13.27 8.48 -17.80
C LEU A 25 -12.76 9.00 -16.47
N ALA A 26 -13.50 9.94 -15.90
CA ALA A 26 -13.43 10.22 -14.49
C ALA A 26 -13.88 8.90 -13.86
N GLY A 27 -12.90 7.99 -13.66
CA GLY A 27 -13.08 6.82 -12.85
C GLY A 27 -13.62 7.33 -11.53
N ASN A 28 -14.67 6.74 -11.05
CA ASN A 28 -15.17 6.99 -9.71
C ASN A 28 -13.96 6.88 -8.79
N ILE A 29 -13.56 8.00 -8.19
CA ILE A 29 -12.55 8.01 -7.15
C ILE A 29 -13.23 7.30 -5.98
N ALA A 30 -12.94 6.00 -5.87
CA ALA A 30 -13.48 5.18 -4.82
C ALA A 30 -12.85 5.58 -3.48
N ALA A 31 -13.56 5.51 -2.56
CA ALA A 31 -13.69 5.56 -1.12
C ALA A 31 -12.45 5.43 -0.24
N ALA A 32 -12.49 6.07 0.92
CA ALA A 32 -11.66 5.74 2.08
C ALA A 32 -12.19 4.46 2.71
N ARG A 33 -11.57 3.43 2.34
CA ARG A 33 -11.66 2.05 2.83
C ARG A 33 -10.72 1.26 2.09
N PRO A 34 -10.63 0.04 2.01
CA PRO A 34 -9.32 -0.42 1.74
C PRO A 34 -8.52 0.64 0.96
N THR A 35 -7.31 0.87 1.30
CA THR A 35 -6.47 1.88 0.64
C THR A 35 -6.06 1.35 -0.74
N ILE A 36 -7.06 1.18 -1.61
CA ILE A 36 -6.99 0.53 -2.93
C ILE A 36 -7.60 1.43 -4.02
N GLN A 37 -6.99 1.43 -5.19
CA GLN A 37 -7.51 2.05 -6.39
C GLN A 37 -7.77 0.97 -7.44
N ILE A 38 -9.04 0.67 -7.70
CA ILE A 38 -9.47 -0.37 -8.65
C ILE A 38 -9.57 0.25 -10.05
N GLY A 39 -8.77 -0.25 -10.97
CA GLY A 39 -8.80 0.11 -12.39
C GLY A 39 -9.66 -0.84 -13.22
N ASP A 40 -9.51 -0.71 -14.55
CA ASP A 40 -10.28 -1.51 -15.48
C ASP A 40 -9.82 -2.97 -15.54
N LYS A 41 -10.77 -3.88 -15.87
CA LYS A 41 -10.45 -5.24 -16.25
C LYS A 41 -9.64 -5.25 -17.54
N VAL A 42 -8.52 -5.95 -17.53
CA VAL A 42 -7.71 -6.11 -18.73
C VAL A 42 -8.31 -7.20 -19.63
N THR A 43 -8.51 -6.85 -20.90
CA THR A 43 -8.99 -7.81 -21.90
C THR A 43 -7.80 -8.60 -22.44
N SER A 44 -7.47 -9.72 -21.79
CA SER A 44 -6.46 -10.67 -22.29
C SER A 44 -7.09 -11.98 -22.76
N GLN A 45 -6.34 -12.81 -23.46
CA GLN A 45 -6.76 -14.17 -23.78
C GLN A 45 -6.76 -15.01 -22.47
N ALA A 46 -7.90 -15.43 -22.11
CA ALA A 46 -8.50 -15.89 -20.85
C ALA A 46 -7.68 -16.72 -19.82
N GLU A 47 -6.42 -17.07 -19.98
CA GLU A 47 -5.66 -17.86 -18.99
C GLU A 47 -4.21 -17.41 -18.78
N GLN A 48 -3.77 -16.40 -19.50
CA GLN A 48 -2.40 -15.86 -19.36
C GLN A 48 -2.49 -14.45 -18.75
N PRO A 49 -1.56 -14.09 -17.84
CA PRO A 49 -1.46 -12.72 -17.37
C PRO A 49 -1.27 -11.76 -18.53
N PRO A 50 -1.91 -10.59 -18.52
CA PRO A 50 -1.71 -9.57 -19.51
C PRO A 50 -0.29 -9.02 -19.46
N THR A 51 0.20 -8.57 -20.60
CA THR A 51 1.44 -7.79 -20.72
C THR A 51 1.13 -6.29 -20.70
N SER A 52 2.13 -5.44 -20.53
CA SER A 52 1.94 -3.97 -20.62
C SER A 52 1.29 -3.53 -21.94
N ALA A 53 1.47 -4.29 -23.02
CA ALA A 53 0.80 -4.02 -24.29
C ALA A 53 -0.71 -4.32 -24.24
N ASP A 54 -1.13 -5.32 -23.47
CA ASP A 54 -2.54 -5.67 -23.26
C ASP A 54 -3.22 -4.70 -22.30
N CYS A 55 -2.49 -4.19 -21.33
CA CYS A 55 -3.00 -3.22 -20.35
C CYS A 55 -3.25 -1.84 -20.94
N GLY A 56 -2.55 -1.47 -22.01
CA GLY A 56 -2.61 -0.11 -22.57
C GLY A 56 -1.94 0.98 -21.72
N LEU A 57 -1.39 0.60 -20.57
CA LEU A 57 -0.59 1.41 -19.66
C LEU A 57 0.44 0.49 -18.98
N PRO A 58 1.47 1.02 -18.29
CA PRO A 58 2.39 0.17 -17.54
C PRO A 58 1.65 -0.65 -16.49
N CYS A 59 1.78 -1.97 -16.57
CA CYS A 59 1.23 -2.90 -15.59
C CYS A 59 2.26 -3.97 -15.27
N TYR A 60 2.33 -4.33 -14.00
CA TYR A 60 3.39 -5.16 -13.47
C TYR A 60 2.83 -6.43 -12.82
N GLY A 61 3.53 -7.53 -13.09
CA GLY A 61 3.34 -8.80 -12.39
C GLY A 61 4.40 -9.03 -11.31
N PRO A 62 4.31 -10.16 -10.59
CA PRO A 62 5.25 -10.51 -9.52
C PRO A 62 6.72 -10.49 -9.92
N ALA A 63 7.05 -10.94 -11.12
CA ALA A 63 8.43 -10.98 -11.62
C ALA A 63 9.03 -9.57 -11.75
N ASP A 64 8.23 -8.59 -12.18
CA ASP A 64 8.65 -7.22 -12.41
C ASP A 64 8.99 -6.53 -11.07
N LEU A 65 8.09 -6.63 -10.07
CA LEU A 65 8.32 -6.00 -8.77
C LEU A 65 9.44 -6.70 -7.98
N ARG A 66 9.51 -8.03 -8.02
CA ARG A 66 10.62 -8.78 -7.42
C ARG A 66 11.97 -8.37 -8.01
N ALA A 67 12.03 -8.16 -9.33
CA ALA A 67 13.23 -7.69 -10.00
C ALA A 67 13.55 -6.23 -9.67
N ALA A 68 12.54 -5.35 -9.70
CA ALA A 68 12.69 -3.93 -9.40
C ALA A 68 13.23 -3.69 -7.99
N TYR A 69 12.71 -4.40 -7.00
CA TYR A 69 13.10 -4.25 -5.60
C TYR A 69 14.22 -5.21 -5.16
N GLY A 70 14.79 -5.99 -6.09
CA GLY A 70 15.96 -6.83 -5.84
C GLY A 70 15.66 -8.08 -5.00
N LEU A 71 14.40 -8.48 -4.88
CA LEU A 71 13.96 -9.61 -4.05
C LEU A 71 14.41 -10.96 -4.61
N ASN A 72 14.57 -11.08 -5.95
CA ASN A 72 14.96 -12.33 -6.61
C ASN A 72 16.20 -12.98 -6.01
N ARG A 73 17.16 -12.18 -5.49
CA ARG A 73 18.37 -12.75 -4.83
C ARG A 73 18.07 -13.51 -3.55
N LEU A 74 17.09 -13.06 -2.75
CA LEU A 74 16.64 -13.78 -1.56
C LEU A 74 15.92 -15.05 -1.96
N LEU A 75 14.96 -14.93 -2.90
CA LEU A 75 14.16 -16.06 -3.39
C LEU A 75 15.04 -17.14 -4.05
N ASP A 76 15.99 -16.75 -4.91
CA ASP A 76 16.95 -17.67 -5.57
C ASP A 76 17.88 -18.36 -4.56
N ALA A 77 18.15 -17.72 -3.43
CA ALA A 77 18.92 -18.29 -2.33
C ALA A 77 18.08 -19.19 -1.41
N GLY A 78 16.78 -19.36 -1.67
CA GLY A 78 15.85 -20.20 -0.92
C GLY A 78 15.19 -19.52 0.28
N PHE A 79 15.32 -18.18 0.40
CA PHE A 79 14.63 -17.40 1.42
C PHE A 79 13.29 -16.90 0.82
N THR A 80 12.24 -17.66 1.05
CA THR A 80 10.91 -17.51 0.44
C THR A 80 9.81 -17.29 1.49
N GLY A 81 10.18 -16.91 2.72
CA GLY A 81 9.29 -16.82 3.87
C GLY A 81 8.93 -18.19 4.48
N ALA A 82 9.66 -19.26 4.12
CA ALA A 82 9.34 -20.59 4.61
C ALA A 82 9.43 -20.68 6.14
N GLY A 83 8.35 -21.15 6.76
CA GLY A 83 8.18 -21.24 8.21
C GLY A 83 7.53 -20.00 8.83
N GLU A 84 7.35 -18.93 8.07
CA GLU A 84 6.65 -17.72 8.51
C GLU A 84 5.14 -17.78 8.17
N SER A 85 4.35 -16.97 8.88
CA SER A 85 2.95 -16.74 8.61
C SER A 85 2.67 -15.24 8.56
N ILE A 86 2.02 -14.80 7.49
CA ILE A 86 1.55 -13.42 7.31
C ILE A 86 0.06 -13.39 7.64
N VAL A 87 -0.34 -12.49 8.53
CA VAL A 87 -1.73 -12.24 8.89
C VAL A 87 -2.21 -10.98 8.18
N VAL A 88 -3.32 -11.06 7.49
CA VAL A 88 -4.00 -9.91 6.88
C VAL A 88 -5.35 -9.70 7.57
N ILE A 89 -5.72 -8.44 7.78
CA ILE A 89 -6.94 -8.03 8.51
C ILE A 89 -7.91 -7.40 7.52
N GLU A 90 -9.09 -8.02 7.38
CA GLU A 90 -10.03 -7.70 6.32
C GLU A 90 -11.46 -7.53 6.83
N SER A 91 -12.28 -6.78 6.10
CA SER A 91 -13.73 -6.83 6.25
C SER A 91 -14.33 -7.73 5.17
N TYR A 92 -15.32 -8.52 5.55
CA TYR A 92 -16.12 -9.37 4.66
C TYR A 92 -15.36 -10.46 3.88
N GLY A 93 -14.07 -10.24 3.54
CA GLY A 93 -13.28 -11.15 2.73
C GLY A 93 -13.70 -11.23 1.26
N SER A 94 -13.14 -12.22 0.52
CA SER A 94 -13.49 -12.49 -0.88
C SER A 94 -14.08 -13.89 -1.02
N PRO A 95 -15.27 -14.05 -1.64
CA PRO A 95 -15.95 -15.34 -1.73
C PRO A 95 -15.25 -16.35 -2.65
N THR A 96 -14.33 -15.91 -3.49
CA THR A 96 -13.58 -16.75 -4.42
C THR A 96 -12.08 -16.78 -4.16
N LEU A 97 -11.63 -16.21 -3.04
CA LEU A 97 -10.23 -15.95 -2.70
C LEU A 97 -9.27 -17.10 -3.04
N LYS A 98 -9.61 -18.31 -2.59
CA LYS A 98 -8.74 -19.47 -2.84
C LYS A 98 -8.62 -19.80 -4.32
N ALA A 99 -9.73 -19.77 -5.06
CA ALA A 99 -9.73 -20.08 -6.49
C ALA A 99 -9.04 -18.98 -7.30
N ASP A 100 -9.14 -17.74 -6.85
CA ASP A 100 -8.49 -16.58 -7.48
C ASP A 100 -6.97 -16.65 -7.27
N LEU A 101 -6.51 -16.96 -6.06
CA LEU A 101 -5.10 -17.20 -5.78
C LEU A 101 -4.53 -18.37 -6.60
N GLU A 102 -5.22 -19.52 -6.67
CA GLU A 102 -4.80 -20.66 -7.50
C GLU A 102 -4.67 -20.26 -8.99
N GLN A 103 -5.54 -19.39 -9.48
CA GLN A 103 -5.48 -18.91 -10.86
C GLN A 103 -4.39 -17.88 -11.08
N PHE A 104 -4.16 -17.00 -10.11
CA PHE A 104 -3.05 -16.06 -10.09
C PHE A 104 -1.71 -16.80 -10.10
N ASP A 105 -1.52 -17.77 -9.21
CA ASP A 105 -0.31 -18.58 -9.11
C ASP A 105 -0.04 -19.35 -10.42
N LYS A 106 -1.06 -19.99 -10.97
CA LYS A 106 -0.95 -20.64 -12.27
C LYS A 106 -0.55 -19.68 -13.38
N GLY A 107 -1.13 -18.48 -13.40
CA GLY A 107 -0.84 -17.46 -14.40
C GLY A 107 0.60 -17.01 -14.35
N PHE A 108 1.11 -16.69 -13.18
CA PHE A 108 2.46 -16.18 -12.98
C PHE A 108 3.52 -17.26 -12.72
N GLY A 109 3.13 -18.53 -12.69
CA GLY A 109 4.04 -19.66 -12.44
C GLY A 109 4.57 -19.69 -11.01
N LEU A 110 3.77 -19.24 -10.04
CA LEU A 110 4.08 -19.31 -8.62
C LEU A 110 3.70 -20.68 -8.07
N PRO A 111 4.37 -21.18 -7.03
CA PRO A 111 3.90 -22.35 -6.27
C PRO A 111 2.71 -21.94 -5.40
N ASP A 112 1.81 -22.88 -5.10
CA ASP A 112 0.79 -22.64 -4.08
C ASP A 112 1.45 -22.32 -2.72
N PRO A 113 0.85 -21.45 -1.87
CA PRO A 113 1.35 -21.21 -0.51
C PRO A 113 1.25 -22.49 0.35
N PRO A 114 2.11 -22.69 1.35
CA PRO A 114 2.02 -23.83 2.27
C PRO A 114 0.65 -23.97 2.92
N SER A 115 -0.01 -22.87 3.24
CA SER A 115 -1.41 -22.82 3.62
C SER A 115 -2.02 -21.44 3.39
N LEU A 116 -3.30 -21.41 3.00
CA LEU A 116 -4.19 -20.26 3.08
C LEU A 116 -5.31 -20.59 4.05
N THR A 117 -5.37 -19.88 5.18
CA THR A 117 -6.36 -20.08 6.24
C THR A 117 -7.22 -18.83 6.36
N VAL A 118 -8.54 -18.97 6.23
CA VAL A 118 -9.51 -17.87 6.39
C VAL A 118 -10.31 -18.12 7.66
N LEU A 119 -10.36 -17.14 8.56
CA LEU A 119 -11.02 -17.23 9.85
C LEU A 119 -11.91 -16.01 10.09
N ALA A 120 -13.10 -16.23 10.62
CA ALA A 120 -14.05 -15.18 11.03
C ALA A 120 -14.38 -15.32 12.53
N PRO A 121 -13.42 -14.99 13.43
CA PRO A 121 -13.56 -15.27 14.87
C PRO A 121 -14.62 -14.42 15.54
N LEU A 122 -15.04 -13.30 14.94
CA LEU A 122 -16.05 -12.39 15.50
C LEU A 122 -17.49 -12.77 15.14
N GLY A 123 -17.67 -13.80 14.33
CA GLY A 123 -18.99 -14.27 13.91
C GLY A 123 -19.09 -14.51 12.40
N PRO A 124 -20.27 -14.93 11.94
CA PRO A 124 -20.46 -15.25 10.53
C PRO A 124 -20.35 -13.99 9.65
N ILE A 125 -19.62 -14.09 8.56
CA ILE A 125 -19.53 -13.06 7.54
C ILE A 125 -20.86 -12.99 6.76
N PRO A 126 -21.40 -11.79 6.46
CA PRO A 126 -22.53 -11.62 5.57
C PRO A 126 -22.29 -12.28 4.21
N ALA A 127 -23.34 -12.83 3.61
CA ALA A 127 -23.22 -13.37 2.26
C ALA A 127 -22.85 -12.26 1.29
N PHE A 128 -21.88 -12.52 0.41
CA PHE A 128 -21.40 -11.56 -0.58
C PHE A 128 -22.54 -11.10 -1.52
N ASP A 129 -22.70 -9.80 -1.65
CA ASP A 129 -23.65 -9.16 -2.55
C ASP A 129 -22.91 -8.16 -3.45
N ALA A 130 -22.76 -8.51 -4.73
CA ALA A 130 -22.08 -7.66 -5.73
C ALA A 130 -22.79 -6.29 -5.98
N THR A 131 -23.94 -6.05 -5.39
CA THR A 131 -24.63 -4.76 -5.44
C THR A 131 -24.27 -3.84 -4.26
N GLN A 132 -23.50 -4.34 -3.31
CA GLN A 132 -23.00 -3.57 -2.16
C GLN A 132 -21.56 -3.14 -2.45
N PRO A 133 -21.33 -1.83 -2.69
CA PRO A 133 -19.99 -1.34 -3.06
C PRO A 133 -18.92 -1.76 -2.07
N ASP A 134 -19.21 -1.66 -0.78
CA ASP A 134 -18.28 -1.98 0.29
C ASP A 134 -17.81 -3.44 0.27
N GLN A 135 -18.74 -4.37 0.03
CA GLN A 135 -18.37 -5.79 -0.07
C GLN A 135 -17.56 -6.08 -1.34
N VAL A 136 -17.79 -5.33 -2.40
CA VAL A 136 -17.01 -5.44 -3.65
C VAL A 136 -15.60 -4.92 -3.41
N ASP A 137 -15.45 -3.74 -2.81
CA ASP A 137 -14.15 -3.11 -2.56
C ASP A 137 -13.31 -3.98 -1.60
N TRP A 138 -13.91 -4.48 -0.51
CA TRP A 138 -13.24 -5.38 0.41
C TRP A 138 -12.89 -6.74 -0.20
N ALA A 139 -13.67 -7.25 -1.16
CA ALA A 139 -13.32 -8.47 -1.88
C ALA A 139 -12.11 -8.25 -2.82
N PHE A 140 -11.98 -7.08 -3.44
CA PHE A 140 -10.78 -6.69 -4.18
C PHE A 140 -9.58 -6.57 -3.24
N GLU A 141 -9.74 -5.86 -2.11
CA GLU A 141 -8.67 -5.67 -1.13
C GLU A 141 -8.13 -7.00 -0.61
N THR A 142 -9.04 -7.87 -0.11
CA THR A 142 -8.65 -9.19 0.39
C THR A 142 -7.89 -10.00 -0.66
N THR A 143 -8.32 -9.94 -1.92
CA THR A 143 -7.67 -10.68 -3.00
C THR A 143 -6.30 -10.09 -3.31
N LEU A 144 -6.18 -8.75 -3.38
CA LEU A 144 -4.92 -8.03 -3.54
C LEU A 144 -3.91 -8.42 -2.47
N ASP A 145 -4.32 -8.30 -1.20
CA ASP A 145 -3.42 -8.52 -0.06
C ASP A 145 -2.85 -9.93 -0.04
N VAL A 146 -3.71 -10.92 -0.30
CA VAL A 146 -3.30 -12.33 -0.31
C VAL A 146 -2.41 -12.65 -1.51
N GLU A 147 -2.80 -12.26 -2.73
CA GLU A 147 -2.02 -12.54 -3.93
C GLU A 147 -0.63 -11.89 -3.87
N TRP A 148 -0.54 -10.65 -3.39
CA TRP A 148 0.73 -9.94 -3.40
C TRP A 148 1.60 -10.19 -2.18
N ALA A 149 1.04 -10.52 -1.00
CA ALA A 149 1.84 -11.09 0.09
C ALA A 149 2.46 -12.43 -0.34
N HIS A 150 1.66 -13.32 -0.97
CA HIS A 150 2.12 -14.59 -1.53
C HIS A 150 3.15 -14.38 -2.65
N ALA A 151 2.89 -13.43 -3.55
CA ALA A 151 3.83 -13.10 -4.62
C ALA A 151 5.22 -12.74 -4.08
N MET A 152 5.33 -12.02 -2.97
CA MET A 152 6.63 -11.65 -2.40
C MET A 152 7.26 -12.77 -1.59
N ALA A 153 6.47 -13.56 -0.84
CA ALA A 153 6.97 -14.63 0.03
C ALA A 153 6.24 -15.96 -0.26
N PRO A 154 6.56 -16.65 -1.38
CA PRO A 154 5.81 -17.81 -1.82
C PRO A 154 5.91 -19.04 -0.90
N GLY A 155 6.81 -19.05 0.04
CA GLY A 155 6.96 -20.10 1.07
C GLY A 155 6.31 -19.75 2.40
N ALA A 156 5.74 -18.55 2.57
CA ALA A 156 5.00 -18.18 3.77
C ALA A 156 3.57 -18.71 3.75
N SER A 157 3.04 -19.06 4.92
CA SER A 157 1.61 -19.29 5.12
C SER A 157 0.87 -17.96 5.20
N ILE A 158 -0.39 -17.92 4.75
CA ILE A 158 -1.22 -16.72 4.84
C ILE A 158 -2.45 -17.04 5.71
N VAL A 159 -2.74 -16.13 6.64
CA VAL A 159 -3.91 -16.17 7.50
C VAL A 159 -4.73 -14.90 7.27
N VAL A 160 -5.93 -15.06 6.77
CA VAL A 160 -6.90 -13.97 6.59
C VAL A 160 -7.84 -13.96 7.78
N LEU A 161 -7.96 -12.83 8.47
CA LEU A 161 -8.91 -12.62 9.55
C LEU A 161 -10.00 -11.67 9.07
N GLU A 162 -11.23 -12.16 9.02
CA GLU A 162 -12.36 -11.44 8.47
C GLU A 162 -13.28 -10.88 9.56
N SER A 163 -13.61 -9.60 9.45
CA SER A 163 -14.62 -8.90 10.24
C SER A 163 -15.99 -8.99 9.56
N PRO A 164 -17.08 -9.26 10.30
CA PRO A 164 -18.43 -9.14 9.77
C PRO A 164 -18.92 -7.68 9.68
N VAL A 165 -18.10 -6.74 10.11
CA VAL A 165 -18.38 -5.31 10.15
C VAL A 165 -17.36 -4.60 9.28
N ASP A 166 -17.86 -3.66 8.51
CA ASP A 166 -17.09 -2.80 7.65
C ASP A 166 -16.26 -1.77 8.44
N GLU A 167 -15.03 -1.54 8.02
CA GLU A 167 -14.21 -0.44 8.51
C GLU A 167 -14.43 0.78 7.62
N THR A 168 -14.63 1.94 8.23
CA THR A 168 -14.85 3.21 7.55
C THR A 168 -14.15 4.36 8.27
N GLU A 169 -14.45 5.58 7.82
CA GLU A 169 -13.99 6.78 8.55
C GLU A 169 -14.54 6.85 9.98
N GLY A 170 -13.69 7.28 10.89
CA GLY A 170 -13.99 7.38 12.30
C GLY A 170 -13.73 6.10 13.06
N VAL A 171 -14.61 5.75 13.98
CA VAL A 171 -14.41 4.59 14.88
C VAL A 171 -15.06 3.31 14.38
N GLN A 172 -15.86 3.38 13.30
CA GLN A 172 -16.54 2.20 12.78
C GLN A 172 -15.53 1.18 12.26
N GLY A 173 -15.73 -0.09 12.60
CA GLY A 173 -14.85 -1.19 12.20
C GLY A 173 -13.55 -1.31 13.00
N LEU A 174 -12.95 -0.20 13.43
CA LEU A 174 -11.69 -0.22 14.18
C LEU A 174 -11.72 -1.11 15.45
N PRO A 175 -12.78 -1.11 16.30
CA PRO A 175 -12.83 -2.03 17.42
C PRO A 175 -12.85 -3.50 17.01
N GLN A 176 -13.50 -3.84 15.89
CA GLN A 176 -13.56 -5.20 15.38
C GLN A 176 -12.19 -5.64 14.84
N PHE A 177 -11.52 -4.78 14.10
CA PHE A 177 -10.17 -5.05 13.60
C PHE A 177 -9.18 -5.25 14.75
N LEU A 178 -9.26 -4.42 15.78
CA LEU A 178 -8.46 -4.62 17.00
C LEU A 178 -8.69 -5.99 17.65
N GLU A 179 -9.95 -6.46 17.68
CA GLU A 179 -10.26 -7.80 18.23
C GLU A 179 -9.70 -8.92 17.32
N LEU A 180 -9.68 -8.73 15.98
CA LEU A 180 -9.03 -9.65 15.04
C LEU A 180 -7.51 -9.71 15.28
N GLU A 181 -6.87 -8.57 15.45
CA GLU A 181 -5.44 -8.49 15.72
C GLU A 181 -5.07 -9.11 17.08
N LYS A 182 -5.89 -8.88 18.10
CA LYS A 182 -5.75 -9.55 19.40
C LYS A 182 -5.90 -11.06 19.26
N TYR A 183 -6.88 -11.51 18.47
CA TYR A 183 -7.09 -12.92 18.18
C TYR A 183 -5.86 -13.53 17.50
N ALA A 184 -5.26 -12.83 16.53
CA ALA A 184 -4.02 -13.27 15.87
C ALA A 184 -2.90 -13.51 16.89
N LEU A 185 -2.70 -12.57 17.81
CA LEU A 185 -1.66 -12.62 18.82
C LEU A 185 -1.93 -13.73 19.85
N ASP A 186 -3.16 -13.79 20.38
CA ASP A 186 -3.57 -14.75 21.40
C ASP A 186 -3.50 -16.22 20.91
N HIS A 187 -3.66 -16.43 19.60
CA HIS A 187 -3.62 -17.75 18.97
C HIS A 187 -2.30 -18.02 18.23
N HIS A 188 -1.32 -17.12 18.31
CA HIS A 188 -0.01 -17.24 17.67
C HIS A 188 -0.10 -17.57 16.18
N LEU A 189 -0.97 -16.85 15.46
CA LEU A 189 -1.25 -17.10 14.04
C LEU A 189 -0.12 -16.65 13.11
N GLY A 190 0.71 -15.70 13.54
CA GLY A 190 1.86 -15.17 12.81
C GLY A 190 2.58 -14.07 13.58
N HIS A 191 3.77 -13.71 13.09
CA HIS A 191 4.56 -12.61 13.64
C HIS A 191 4.65 -11.41 12.69
N ILE A 192 3.79 -11.37 11.67
CA ILE A 192 3.70 -10.30 10.69
C ILE A 192 2.22 -10.01 10.47
N ILE A 193 1.79 -8.78 10.72
CA ILE A 193 0.41 -8.32 10.50
C ILE A 193 0.44 -7.19 9.49
N SER A 194 -0.29 -7.35 8.38
CA SER A 194 -0.53 -6.35 7.36
C SER A 194 -1.91 -5.73 7.55
N GLN A 195 -1.99 -4.41 7.48
CA GLN A 195 -3.16 -3.59 7.72
C GLN A 195 -3.38 -2.66 6.52
N SER A 196 -4.21 -3.09 5.58
CA SER A 196 -4.53 -2.33 4.36
C SER A 196 -5.81 -1.52 4.54
N PHE A 197 -5.95 -0.84 5.67
CA PHE A 197 -7.10 -0.01 6.01
C PHE A 197 -6.67 1.30 6.68
N ALA A 198 -7.56 2.30 6.66
CA ALA A 198 -7.22 3.61 7.17
C ALA A 198 -8.44 4.45 7.56
N ALA A 199 -8.42 5.01 8.77
CA ALA A 199 -9.29 6.09 9.18
C ALA A 199 -8.48 7.39 9.34
N THR A 200 -8.97 8.50 8.80
CA THR A 200 -8.32 9.81 8.97
C THR A 200 -8.23 10.17 10.47
N GLU A 201 -7.05 10.51 10.99
CA GLU A 201 -6.86 10.83 12.41
C GLU A 201 -7.86 11.86 12.96
N ASN A 202 -8.21 12.85 12.16
CA ASN A 202 -9.11 13.93 12.58
C ASN A 202 -10.55 13.45 12.81
N THR A 203 -10.96 12.35 12.21
CA THR A 203 -12.27 11.73 12.47
C THR A 203 -12.32 11.03 13.82
N LEU A 204 -11.17 10.75 14.44
CA LEU A 204 -11.04 10.13 15.75
C LEU A 204 -10.92 11.16 16.90
N PHE A 205 -10.94 12.46 16.61
CA PHE A 205 -10.86 13.49 17.64
C PHE A 205 -12.11 13.54 18.51
N PRO A 206 -11.99 13.93 19.82
CA PRO A 206 -13.11 13.96 20.74
C PRO A 206 -14.29 14.85 20.31
N ASN A 207 -14.01 15.89 19.53
CA ASN A 207 -15.05 16.78 18.99
C ASN A 207 -15.77 16.21 17.76
N VAL A 208 -15.29 15.10 17.19
CA VAL A 208 -15.90 14.38 16.07
C VAL A 208 -16.46 13.04 16.55
N ALA A 209 -15.60 12.16 17.06
CA ALA A 209 -15.93 10.80 17.50
C ALA A 209 -16.42 10.72 18.98
N GLY A 210 -16.51 11.85 19.68
CA GLY A 210 -16.81 11.82 21.13
C GLY A 210 -15.70 11.13 21.92
N PRO A 211 -16.03 10.49 23.06
CA PRO A 211 -15.03 9.80 23.89
C PRO A 211 -14.52 8.48 23.28
N GLU A 212 -15.17 7.96 22.24
CA GLU A 212 -14.82 6.67 21.65
C GLU A 212 -13.55 6.74 20.81
N GLY A 213 -13.32 7.82 20.07
CA GLY A 213 -12.12 7.98 19.27
C GLY A 213 -10.84 7.88 20.10
N PRO A 214 -10.62 8.70 21.14
CA PRO A 214 -9.46 8.56 22.01
C PRO A 214 -9.35 7.20 22.70
N ARG A 215 -10.49 6.55 23.01
CA ARG A 215 -10.49 5.21 23.60
C ARG A 215 -9.95 4.18 22.61
N VAL A 216 -10.42 4.18 21.38
CA VAL A 216 -9.93 3.28 20.33
C VAL A 216 -8.41 3.46 20.13
N ILE A 217 -7.93 4.71 20.03
CA ILE A 217 -6.50 4.99 19.94
C ILE A 217 -5.71 4.41 21.12
N ALA A 218 -6.23 4.55 22.34
CA ALA A 218 -5.60 4.03 23.55
C ALA A 218 -5.57 2.48 23.56
N ASP A 219 -6.68 1.85 23.16
CA ASP A 219 -6.81 0.40 23.10
C ASP A 219 -5.86 -0.22 22.03
N TYR A 220 -5.76 0.40 20.86
CA TYR A 220 -4.77 0.03 19.82
C TYR A 220 -3.34 0.25 20.30
N THR A 221 -3.07 1.38 20.97
CA THR A 221 -1.72 1.65 21.50
C THR A 221 -1.30 0.57 22.51
N ALA A 222 -2.21 0.15 23.39
CA ALA A 222 -1.93 -0.94 24.33
C ALA A 222 -1.65 -2.27 23.62
N PHE A 223 -2.42 -2.58 22.58
CA PHE A 223 -2.22 -3.77 21.77
C PHE A 223 -0.88 -3.72 21.01
N TYR A 224 -0.57 -2.62 20.33
CA TYR A 224 0.68 -2.48 19.56
C TYR A 224 1.93 -2.57 20.44
N LEU A 225 1.88 -2.01 21.65
CA LEU A 225 2.95 -2.19 22.63
C LEU A 225 3.14 -3.66 23.00
N ARG A 226 2.05 -4.43 23.15
CA ARG A 226 2.12 -5.87 23.37
C ARG A 226 2.71 -6.59 22.17
N ALA A 227 2.24 -6.31 20.96
CA ALA A 227 2.74 -6.91 19.71
C ALA A 227 4.25 -6.67 19.53
N VAL A 228 4.71 -5.44 19.79
CA VAL A 228 6.15 -5.11 19.79
C VAL A 228 6.93 -5.94 20.82
N ALA A 229 6.39 -6.11 22.03
CA ALA A 229 7.03 -6.91 23.07
C ALA A 229 7.09 -8.42 22.72
N GLU A 230 6.17 -8.90 21.88
CA GLU A 230 6.11 -10.27 21.38
C GLU A 230 6.86 -10.45 20.02
N ASN A 231 7.63 -9.45 19.59
CA ASN A 231 8.37 -9.41 18.31
C ASN A 231 7.48 -9.62 17.08
N VAL A 232 6.28 -9.03 17.09
CA VAL A 232 5.40 -8.97 15.92
C VAL A 232 5.71 -7.72 15.12
N THR A 233 5.84 -7.88 13.80
CA THR A 233 5.93 -6.77 12.85
C THR A 233 4.55 -6.30 12.47
N LEU A 234 4.28 -5.00 12.63
CA LEU A 234 3.04 -4.36 12.25
C LEU A 234 3.31 -3.41 11.08
N LEU A 235 2.60 -3.62 9.98
CA LEU A 235 2.66 -2.80 8.77
C LEU A 235 1.30 -2.19 8.51
N ALA A 236 1.25 -0.96 7.99
CA ALA A 236 -0.01 -0.35 7.56
C ALA A 236 0.19 0.56 6.35
N SER A 237 -0.77 0.51 5.43
CA SER A 237 -0.86 1.44 4.30
C SER A 237 -1.11 2.87 4.78
N ALA A 238 -0.39 3.84 4.19
CA ALA A 238 -0.47 5.24 4.62
C ALA A 238 -1.71 5.97 4.09
N GLY A 239 -2.41 5.39 3.12
CA GLY A 239 -3.60 5.95 2.47
C GLY A 239 -3.33 6.50 1.08
N ASP A 240 -4.42 6.76 0.33
CA ASP A 240 -4.41 7.02 -1.10
C ASP A 240 -4.81 8.43 -1.49
N TYR A 241 -5.00 9.30 -0.50
CA TYR A 241 -5.43 10.67 -0.71
C TYR A 241 -4.33 11.71 -0.41
N GLY A 242 -3.07 11.27 -0.40
CA GLY A 242 -1.93 12.13 -0.15
C GLY A 242 -2.02 12.86 1.19
N SER A 243 -1.94 14.19 1.14
CA SER A 243 -2.15 15.04 2.31
C SER A 243 -3.62 15.38 2.57
N GLN A 244 -4.51 15.14 1.59
CA GLN A 244 -5.94 15.38 1.73
C GLN A 244 -6.67 14.06 2.04
N ASN A 245 -7.14 13.87 3.26
CA ASN A 245 -7.89 12.65 3.59
C ASN A 245 -9.38 12.92 3.78
N PRO A 246 -10.24 11.88 3.68
CA PRO A 246 -11.68 12.01 3.86
C PRO A 246 -12.05 12.53 5.26
N ALA A 247 -13.14 13.29 5.31
CA ALA A 247 -13.75 13.76 6.55
C ALA A 247 -15.08 13.06 6.85
N THR A 248 -15.76 12.61 5.80
CA THR A 248 -17.01 11.84 5.90
C THR A 248 -17.09 10.83 4.78
N TYR A 249 -17.78 9.73 5.05
CA TYR A 249 -18.00 8.62 4.15
C TYR A 249 -19.47 8.28 4.02
N ASN A 250 -19.89 7.76 2.88
CA ASN A 250 -21.24 7.26 2.65
C ASN A 250 -21.20 5.80 2.18
N GLU A 251 -21.56 4.88 3.05
CA GLU A 251 -21.55 3.44 2.78
C GLU A 251 -22.40 3.03 1.57
N ALA A 252 -23.58 3.65 1.39
CA ALA A 252 -24.45 3.33 0.25
C ALA A 252 -23.84 3.73 -1.10
N LEU A 253 -22.89 4.65 -1.11
CA LEU A 253 -22.17 5.08 -2.31
C LEU A 253 -20.80 4.41 -2.44
N GLY A 254 -20.31 3.75 -1.38
CA GLY A 254 -18.94 3.28 -1.32
C GLY A 254 -17.93 4.41 -1.53
N ALA A 255 -18.18 5.64 -1.03
CA ALA A 255 -17.35 6.79 -1.37
C ALA A 255 -17.30 7.88 -0.30
N PRO A 256 -16.16 8.61 -0.18
CA PRO A 256 -16.08 9.83 0.60
C PRO A 256 -17.07 10.88 0.07
N THR A 257 -17.67 11.62 0.99
CA THR A 257 -18.60 12.70 0.65
C THR A 257 -18.02 14.08 0.99
N SER A 258 -17.00 14.16 1.80
CA SER A 258 -16.23 15.37 2.04
C SER A 258 -14.78 15.05 2.43
N PHE A 259 -13.92 16.04 2.25
CA PHE A 259 -12.49 15.94 2.55
C PHE A 259 -12.03 17.08 3.44
N TYR A 260 -10.99 16.85 4.21
CA TYR A 260 -10.30 17.94 4.92
C TYR A 260 -9.64 18.89 3.92
N THR A 261 -9.60 20.17 4.25
CA THR A 261 -9.00 21.24 3.42
C THR A 261 -7.60 21.64 3.90
N PHE A 262 -7.01 20.84 4.77
CA PHE A 262 -5.67 21.01 5.34
C PHE A 262 -5.02 19.63 5.47
N PRO A 263 -3.69 19.55 5.59
CA PRO A 263 -2.99 18.27 5.67
C PRO A 263 -3.42 17.43 6.86
N THR A 264 -3.71 16.16 6.60
CA THR A 264 -4.07 15.14 7.58
C THR A 264 -3.31 13.85 7.28
N VAL A 265 -3.30 12.92 8.22
CA VAL A 265 -2.73 11.57 8.07
C VAL A 265 -3.71 10.53 8.58
N ASN A 266 -3.44 9.27 8.30
CA ASN A 266 -4.32 8.16 8.60
C ASN A 266 -3.80 7.30 9.76
N PHE A 267 -4.73 6.81 10.57
CA PHE A 267 -4.56 5.74 11.53
C PHE A 267 -5.00 4.41 10.89
N PRO A 268 -4.30 3.26 11.10
CA PRO A 268 -3.24 3.00 12.08
C PRO A 268 -1.82 3.37 11.63
N ALA A 269 -1.61 3.76 10.36
CA ALA A 269 -0.28 4.07 9.82
C ALA A 269 0.46 5.18 10.61
N SER A 270 -0.26 6.13 11.19
CA SER A 270 0.32 7.20 12.01
C SER A 270 0.78 6.74 13.40
N SER A 271 0.38 5.56 13.85
CA SER A 271 0.84 5.02 15.14
C SER A 271 2.37 4.90 15.20
N PRO A 272 3.02 5.33 16.29
CA PRO A 272 4.48 5.18 16.43
C PRO A 272 4.97 3.73 16.46
N TRP A 273 4.10 2.77 16.65
CA TRP A 273 4.40 1.34 16.83
C TRP A 273 4.18 0.52 15.55
N VAL A 274 3.66 1.15 14.51
CA VAL A 274 3.37 0.56 13.20
C VAL A 274 4.37 1.11 12.18
N THR A 275 4.79 0.28 11.23
CA THR A 275 5.58 0.71 10.07
C THR A 275 4.62 1.18 8.99
N SER A 276 4.62 2.46 8.73
CA SER A 276 3.77 3.12 7.72
C SER A 276 4.37 2.99 6.33
N VAL A 277 3.58 2.49 5.37
CA VAL A 277 4.00 2.28 3.98
C VAL A 277 3.30 3.29 3.07
N GLY A 278 4.06 4.22 2.51
CA GLY A 278 3.59 5.22 1.54
C GLY A 278 3.59 4.71 0.11
N GLY A 279 3.19 5.56 -0.83
CA GLY A 279 3.01 5.22 -2.24
C GLY A 279 3.98 5.92 -3.19
N THR A 280 4.52 5.16 -4.15
CA THR A 280 5.35 5.67 -5.25
C THR A 280 4.80 5.28 -6.61
N SER A 281 5.25 5.97 -7.66
CA SER A 281 5.11 5.56 -9.04
C SER A 281 6.43 4.93 -9.48
N LEU A 282 6.41 3.64 -9.81
CA LEU A 282 7.58 2.88 -10.26
C LEU A 282 7.72 2.95 -11.78
N TYR A 283 8.90 3.25 -12.26
CA TYR A 283 9.21 3.26 -13.67
C TYR A 283 10.30 2.23 -13.98
N LEU A 284 10.01 1.31 -14.90
CA LEU A 284 10.97 0.35 -15.44
C LEU A 284 11.48 0.78 -16.82
N ASP A 285 12.67 0.34 -17.17
CA ASP A 285 13.19 0.54 -18.53
C ASP A 285 12.61 -0.50 -19.51
N SER A 286 12.97 -0.39 -20.80
CA SER A 286 12.49 -1.32 -21.83
C SER A 286 12.98 -2.77 -21.68
N SER A 287 13.75 -3.07 -20.64
CA SER A 287 14.25 -4.40 -20.27
C SER A 287 13.70 -4.84 -18.91
N ASP A 288 12.61 -4.21 -18.46
CA ASP A 288 11.89 -4.43 -17.20
C ASP A 288 12.78 -4.28 -15.95
N LYS A 289 13.81 -3.39 -16.05
CA LYS A 289 14.68 -3.07 -14.93
C LYS A 289 14.28 -1.75 -14.30
N TYR A 290 14.47 -1.66 -13.01
CA TYR A 290 14.30 -0.42 -12.27
C TYR A 290 15.00 0.76 -12.95
N LEU A 291 14.23 1.81 -13.25
CA LEU A 291 14.73 3.05 -13.82
C LEU A 291 14.77 4.16 -12.78
N HIS A 292 13.63 4.48 -12.20
CA HIS A 292 13.48 5.44 -11.10
C HIS A 292 12.08 5.30 -10.47
N GLU A 293 11.89 5.98 -9.35
CA GLU A 293 10.59 6.17 -8.71
C GLU A 293 10.35 7.65 -8.39
N THR A 294 9.09 8.02 -8.34
CA THR A 294 8.61 9.31 -7.83
C THR A 294 7.55 9.08 -6.77
N VAL A 295 7.25 10.08 -5.94
CA VAL A 295 6.05 10.03 -5.10
C VAL A 295 4.82 9.89 -6.01
N TRP A 296 3.90 9.00 -5.66
CA TRP A 296 2.65 8.84 -6.38
C TRP A 296 1.72 10.05 -6.17
N ASP A 297 1.22 10.65 -7.30
CA ASP A 297 0.38 11.84 -7.29
C ASP A 297 -0.62 11.92 -8.48
N ILE A 298 -0.96 10.77 -9.09
CA ILE A 298 -1.90 10.69 -10.24
C ILE A 298 -3.02 9.73 -9.92
N ALA A 299 -4.27 10.17 -10.09
CA ALA A 299 -5.49 9.42 -9.78
C ALA A 299 -5.59 8.97 -8.31
N GLY A 300 -4.94 9.66 -7.43
CA GLY A 300 -4.69 9.43 -6.03
C GLY A 300 -3.35 10.02 -5.65
N ALA A 301 -2.89 9.79 -4.43
CA ALA A 301 -1.55 10.19 -3.99
C ALA A 301 -1.13 9.40 -2.75
N GLY A 302 0.15 9.08 -2.62
CA GLY A 302 0.68 8.39 -1.45
C GLY A 302 0.44 9.16 -0.15
N GLY A 303 -0.18 8.53 0.84
CA GLY A 303 -0.45 9.12 2.14
C GLY A 303 0.83 9.49 2.87
N GLY A 304 0.80 10.62 3.59
CA GLY A 304 1.95 11.06 4.37
C GLY A 304 1.79 12.46 4.92
N GLY A 305 2.55 12.76 5.96
CA GLY A 305 2.47 14.05 6.64
C GLY A 305 2.88 13.98 8.10
N VAL A 306 2.19 14.75 8.93
CA VAL A 306 2.48 14.90 10.36
C VAL A 306 1.24 14.58 11.17
N SER A 307 1.36 13.62 12.07
CA SER A 307 0.30 13.22 13.00
C SER A 307 -0.12 14.41 13.88
N GLN A 308 -1.40 14.47 14.19
CA GLN A 308 -1.95 15.41 15.16
C GLN A 308 -2.30 14.73 16.49
N ILE A 309 -2.15 13.40 16.57
CA ILE A 309 -2.44 12.57 17.74
C ILE A 309 -1.14 12.17 18.46
N PHE A 310 -0.13 11.76 17.69
CA PHE A 310 1.06 11.13 18.26
C PHE A 310 2.26 12.07 18.29
N ASP A 311 2.94 12.08 19.45
CA ASP A 311 4.21 12.76 19.60
C ASP A 311 5.32 12.08 18.77
N ILE A 312 6.38 12.83 18.43
CA ILE A 312 7.54 12.32 17.73
C ILE A 312 8.20 11.19 18.52
N PRO A 313 8.30 9.97 17.97
CA PRO A 313 8.92 8.85 18.69
C PRO A 313 10.45 8.98 18.76
N ASN A 314 11.04 8.31 19.74
CA ASN A 314 12.47 8.37 19.98
C ASN A 314 13.31 8.00 18.76
N TYR A 315 12.90 7.04 17.97
CA TYR A 315 13.64 6.64 16.77
C TYR A 315 13.69 7.76 15.71
N GLN A 316 12.62 8.57 15.56
CA GLN A 316 12.65 9.77 14.71
C GLN A 316 13.44 10.89 15.36
N LEU A 317 13.21 11.14 16.66
CA LEU A 317 13.86 12.20 17.40
C LEU A 317 15.39 12.09 17.37
N LEU A 318 15.91 10.87 17.46
CA LEU A 318 17.35 10.60 17.53
C LEU A 318 18.02 10.51 16.15
N SER A 319 17.29 10.02 15.13
CA SER A 319 17.89 9.70 13.82
C SER A 319 17.70 10.80 12.78
N LEU A 320 16.61 11.58 12.85
CA LEU A 320 16.36 12.62 11.85
C LEU A 320 17.19 13.89 12.12
N PRO A 321 17.71 14.54 11.05
CA PRO A 321 18.37 15.84 11.16
C PRO A 321 17.44 16.91 11.74
N THR A 322 18.00 17.93 12.38
CA THR A 322 17.21 19.03 12.95
C THR A 322 16.35 19.75 11.91
N SER A 323 16.85 19.91 10.67
CA SER A 323 16.10 20.51 9.57
C SER A 323 14.86 19.72 9.19
N THR A 324 14.94 18.40 9.23
CA THR A 324 13.83 17.48 8.93
C THR A 324 12.83 17.41 10.09
N LYS A 325 13.30 17.48 11.33
CA LYS A 325 12.44 17.47 12.53
C LYS A 325 11.68 18.75 12.76
N ALA A 326 12.24 19.90 12.37
CA ALA A 326 11.64 21.20 12.65
C ALA A 326 10.20 21.34 12.09
N PRO A 327 9.89 20.91 10.85
CA PRO A 327 8.52 20.92 10.33
C PRO A 327 7.56 19.96 11.04
N LEU A 328 8.06 18.92 11.71
CA LEU A 328 7.23 17.96 12.45
C LEU A 328 6.66 18.57 13.74
N ALA A 329 7.22 19.70 14.20
CA ALA A 329 6.75 20.43 15.39
C ALA A 329 6.60 19.57 16.65
N GLY A 330 7.38 18.49 16.78
CA GLY A 330 7.34 17.57 17.91
C GLY A 330 6.37 16.39 17.75
N HIS A 331 5.79 16.21 16.57
CA HIS A 331 4.84 15.14 16.27
C HIS A 331 5.46 14.05 15.36
N ARG A 332 4.81 12.87 15.33
CA ARG A 332 5.15 11.76 14.48
C ARG A 332 5.02 12.14 13.00
N GLY A 333 6.06 11.91 12.20
CA GLY A 333 6.01 12.04 10.75
C GLY A 333 5.82 10.68 10.06
N VAL A 334 5.01 10.61 9.03
CA VAL A 334 4.72 9.42 8.21
C VAL A 334 4.85 9.77 6.73
N PRO A 335 5.15 8.75 5.85
CA PRO A 335 5.36 7.32 6.12
C PRO A 335 6.77 7.03 6.66
N ASP A 336 7.03 5.76 7.02
CA ASP A 336 8.37 5.29 7.39
C ASP A 336 9.16 4.85 6.15
N VAL A 337 8.50 4.09 5.29
CA VAL A 337 8.98 3.58 4.01
C VAL A 337 7.88 3.73 2.97
N SER A 338 8.19 3.41 1.71
CA SER A 338 7.22 3.42 0.62
C SER A 338 7.33 2.16 -0.24
N TYR A 339 6.37 2.00 -1.14
CA TYR A 339 6.33 0.97 -2.16
C TYR A 339 5.58 1.48 -3.39
N ASN A 340 5.61 0.73 -4.51
CA ASN A 340 4.76 1.03 -5.66
C ASN A 340 3.29 1.16 -5.23
N ALA A 341 2.54 2.06 -5.88
CA ALA A 341 1.12 2.32 -5.54
C ALA A 341 0.32 2.96 -6.68
N ASP A 342 0.96 3.35 -7.78
CA ASP A 342 0.33 4.18 -8.81
C ASP A 342 -0.50 3.35 -9.81
N PRO A 343 -1.86 3.46 -9.80
CA PRO A 343 -2.73 2.68 -10.67
C PRO A 343 -2.64 3.06 -12.16
N VAL A 344 -1.93 4.13 -12.49
CA VAL A 344 -1.85 4.67 -13.87
C VAL A 344 -0.48 4.44 -14.50
N ASN A 345 0.60 4.71 -13.76
CA ASN A 345 1.96 4.61 -14.30
C ASN A 345 2.67 3.30 -13.93
N SER A 346 2.13 2.57 -12.97
CA SER A 346 2.77 1.35 -12.45
C SER A 346 1.77 0.40 -11.79
N ALA A 347 0.57 0.28 -12.38
CA ALA A 347 -0.48 -0.60 -11.86
C ALA A 347 0.02 -2.03 -11.70
N ILE A 348 -0.48 -2.72 -10.68
CA ILE A 348 -0.27 -4.15 -10.51
C ILE A 348 -1.47 -4.97 -11.00
N LEU A 349 -1.23 -6.24 -11.28
CA LEU A 349 -2.25 -7.17 -11.75
C LEU A 349 -2.77 -8.00 -10.59
N VAL A 350 -4.09 -8.04 -10.45
CA VAL A 350 -4.81 -8.88 -9.47
C VAL A 350 -5.85 -9.71 -10.23
N TYR A 351 -5.94 -11.00 -9.95
CA TYR A 351 -6.94 -11.87 -10.56
C TYR A 351 -8.16 -12.01 -9.66
N ILE A 352 -9.35 -11.74 -10.19
CA ILE A 352 -10.60 -11.92 -9.45
C ILE A 352 -11.66 -12.67 -10.26
N SER A 353 -12.54 -13.39 -9.56
CA SER A 353 -13.71 -14.07 -10.17
C SER A 353 -15.03 -13.86 -9.41
N PHE A 354 -15.01 -13.17 -8.27
CA PHE A 354 -16.21 -12.95 -7.44
C PHE A 354 -17.30 -12.09 -8.10
N LEU A 355 -17.00 -11.36 -9.15
CA LEU A 355 -17.98 -10.62 -9.97
C LEU A 355 -18.65 -11.49 -11.03
N GLY A 356 -18.48 -12.82 -10.96
CA GLY A 356 -19.03 -13.80 -11.88
C GLY A 356 -18.17 -14.04 -13.12
N THR A 357 -18.42 -15.13 -13.83
CA THR A 357 -17.57 -15.63 -14.93
C THR A 357 -17.35 -14.65 -16.08
N ALA A 358 -18.32 -13.79 -16.37
CA ALA A 358 -18.18 -12.76 -17.40
C ALA A 358 -17.17 -11.67 -17.02
N ASN A 359 -16.97 -11.45 -15.73
CA ASN A 359 -16.08 -10.43 -15.19
C ASN A 359 -14.80 -11.02 -14.58
N ALA A 360 -14.69 -12.36 -14.52
CA ALA A 360 -13.46 -12.99 -14.06
C ALA A 360 -12.26 -12.63 -14.94
N GLY A 361 -11.11 -12.35 -14.34
CA GLY A 361 -9.88 -11.98 -15.04
C GLY A 361 -8.98 -11.06 -14.24
N TYR A 362 -7.94 -10.56 -14.90
CA TYR A 362 -6.99 -9.63 -14.29
C TYR A 362 -7.53 -8.20 -14.32
N TYR A 363 -7.33 -7.50 -13.21
CA TYR A 363 -7.65 -6.09 -13.02
C TYR A 363 -6.39 -5.30 -12.71
N LEU A 364 -6.38 -4.05 -13.14
CA LEU A 364 -5.33 -3.09 -12.80
C LEU A 364 -5.64 -2.50 -11.43
N ILE A 365 -4.72 -2.63 -10.51
CA ILE A 365 -4.89 -2.15 -9.14
C ILE A 365 -3.71 -1.25 -8.79
N GLY A 366 -3.96 -0.29 -7.90
CA GLY A 366 -2.97 0.53 -7.22
C GLY A 366 -3.47 0.90 -5.84
N GLY A 367 -2.72 1.73 -5.16
CA GLY A 367 -2.99 2.15 -3.79
C GLY A 367 -1.90 1.72 -2.84
N THR A 368 -1.81 2.38 -1.69
CA THR A 368 -0.82 2.02 -0.66
C THR A 368 -1.11 0.65 -0.03
N SER A 369 -2.31 0.11 -0.25
CA SER A 369 -2.68 -1.27 0.08
C SER A 369 -1.79 -2.32 -0.58
N GLU A 370 -1.30 -2.08 -1.80
CA GLU A 370 -0.36 -3.04 -2.41
C GLU A 370 0.99 -3.07 -1.68
N GLY A 371 1.38 -1.96 -1.05
CA GLY A 371 2.67 -1.84 -0.38
C GLY A 371 2.75 -2.59 0.95
N SER A 372 1.70 -2.57 1.76
CA SER A 372 1.68 -3.21 3.08
C SER A 372 1.88 -4.73 3.01
N PRO A 373 1.09 -5.50 2.23
CA PRO A 373 1.26 -6.95 2.12
C PRO A 373 2.57 -7.34 1.42
N GLN A 374 3.06 -6.55 0.47
CA GLN A 374 4.34 -6.82 -0.17
C GLN A 374 5.52 -6.62 0.79
N TRP A 375 5.49 -5.55 1.61
CA TRP A 375 6.44 -5.41 2.71
C TRP A 375 6.32 -6.55 3.73
N ALA A 376 5.10 -7.05 4.01
CA ALA A 376 4.90 -8.21 4.88
C ALA A 376 5.59 -9.46 4.31
N GLY A 377 5.48 -9.69 3.01
CA GLY A 377 6.23 -10.75 2.31
C GLY A 377 7.74 -10.57 2.42
N ILE A 378 8.26 -9.36 2.16
CA ILE A 378 9.68 -9.05 2.34
C ILE A 378 10.15 -9.34 3.77
N VAL A 379 9.36 -8.97 4.77
CA VAL A 379 9.68 -9.26 6.18
C VAL A 379 9.70 -10.76 6.46
N ALA A 380 8.79 -11.55 5.87
CA ALA A 380 8.79 -13.01 6.01
C ALA A 380 10.08 -13.62 5.45
N ASP A 381 10.53 -13.18 4.28
CA ASP A 381 11.82 -13.60 3.70
C ASP A 381 13.02 -13.22 4.58
N LEU A 382 13.00 -12.01 5.13
CA LEU A 382 14.04 -11.51 6.02
C LEU A 382 14.04 -12.22 7.38
N ASN A 383 12.89 -12.59 7.93
CA ASN A 383 12.78 -13.41 9.13
C ASN A 383 13.41 -14.79 8.90
N GLN A 384 13.07 -15.46 7.78
CA GLN A 384 13.69 -16.72 7.41
C GLN A 384 15.22 -16.56 7.22
N TYR A 385 15.65 -15.50 6.52
CA TYR A 385 17.09 -15.23 6.30
C TYR A 385 17.86 -15.01 7.59
N SER A 386 17.31 -14.24 8.52
CA SER A 386 17.95 -13.92 9.79
C SER A 386 17.83 -15.03 10.83
N GLY A 387 16.89 -15.97 10.63
CA GLY A 387 16.56 -17.02 11.61
C GLY A 387 15.88 -16.50 12.87
N THR A 388 15.29 -15.28 12.82
CA THR A 388 14.60 -14.64 13.94
C THR A 388 13.52 -13.68 13.43
N HIS A 389 12.45 -13.48 14.20
CA HIS A 389 11.46 -12.48 13.88
C HIS A 389 12.05 -11.08 14.07
N LEU A 390 11.95 -10.22 13.04
CA LEU A 390 12.48 -8.86 13.08
C LEU A 390 11.71 -7.96 14.05
N GLY A 391 10.41 -8.23 14.23
CA GLY A 391 9.54 -7.47 15.11
C GLY A 391 9.40 -6.02 14.69
N PHE A 392 9.48 -5.09 15.62
CA PHE A 392 9.30 -3.67 15.38
C PHE A 392 10.41 -3.08 14.49
N LEU A 393 10.12 -2.76 13.24
CA LEU A 393 11.10 -2.36 12.22
C LEU A 393 11.60 -0.93 12.38
N ASN A 394 10.75 0.01 12.80
CA ASN A 394 11.04 1.45 12.74
C ASN A 394 12.37 1.85 13.40
N PRO A 395 12.73 1.38 14.62
CA PRO A 395 14.02 1.72 15.21
C PRO A 395 15.21 1.34 14.34
N ARG A 396 15.14 0.20 13.64
CA ARG A 396 16.21 -0.27 12.74
C ARG A 396 16.28 0.57 11.47
N LEU A 397 15.13 0.83 10.82
CA LEU A 397 15.05 1.66 9.61
C LEU A 397 15.61 3.07 9.88
N TYR A 398 15.19 3.69 10.98
CA TYR A 398 15.64 5.02 11.36
C TYR A 398 17.10 5.07 11.79
N LEU A 399 17.62 4.02 12.45
CA LEU A 399 19.03 3.91 12.76
C LEU A 399 19.87 3.84 11.47
N LEU A 400 19.49 3.00 10.51
CA LEU A 400 20.17 2.89 9.23
C LEU A 400 20.14 4.22 8.47
N GLY A 401 18.97 4.86 8.39
CA GLY A 401 18.83 6.15 7.73
C GLY A 401 19.64 7.24 8.41
N GLY A 402 19.60 7.35 9.74
CA GLY A 402 20.36 8.33 10.52
C GLY A 402 21.88 8.14 10.41
N LEU A 403 22.37 6.94 10.16
CA LEU A 403 23.77 6.63 9.89
C LEU A 403 24.15 6.82 8.40
N GLY A 404 23.19 7.14 7.52
CA GLY A 404 23.42 7.25 6.08
C GLY A 404 23.62 5.89 5.39
N LEU A 405 23.12 4.81 6.00
CA LEU A 405 23.25 3.43 5.54
C LEU A 405 21.96 2.89 4.89
N PHE A 406 20.89 3.70 4.78
CA PHE A 406 19.64 3.24 4.18
C PHE A 406 19.82 2.78 2.72
N SER A 407 20.71 3.43 1.97
CA SER A 407 21.05 3.03 0.59
C SER A 407 21.62 1.61 0.45
N GLU A 408 21.90 0.93 1.55
CA GLU A 408 22.33 -0.48 1.55
C GLU A 408 21.14 -1.45 1.47
N ILE A 409 19.91 -0.98 1.78
CA ILE A 409 18.69 -1.79 1.80
C ILE A 409 17.51 -1.13 1.06
N GLY A 410 17.67 0.10 0.59
CA GLY A 410 16.58 0.86 -0.03
C GLY A 410 17.07 1.98 -0.94
N ARG A 411 16.12 2.57 -1.64
CA ARG A 411 16.31 3.72 -2.54
C ARG A 411 15.58 4.91 -1.99
N ASP A 412 16.29 6.00 -1.84
CA ASP A 412 15.75 7.29 -1.42
C ASP A 412 14.96 7.92 -2.58
N ILE A 413 13.71 8.30 -2.34
CA ILE A 413 12.84 8.95 -3.32
C ILE A 413 12.97 10.45 -3.15
N THR A 414 13.40 11.15 -4.20
CA THR A 414 13.74 12.58 -4.14
C THR A 414 12.95 13.43 -5.13
N ILE A 415 11.95 12.85 -5.80
CA ILE A 415 11.15 13.49 -6.85
C ILE A 415 9.66 13.31 -6.53
N GLY A 416 8.89 14.39 -6.73
CA GLY A 416 7.44 14.38 -6.56
C GLY A 416 7.00 15.01 -5.23
N ASN A 417 5.72 14.99 -5.01
CA ASN A 417 5.06 15.44 -3.77
C ASN A 417 3.71 14.72 -3.64
N ASN A 418 3.13 14.72 -2.45
CA ASN A 418 1.84 14.08 -2.20
C ASN A 418 0.67 15.07 -2.03
N SER A 419 0.72 16.22 -2.71
CA SER A 419 -0.39 17.18 -2.73
C SER A 419 -1.58 16.61 -3.52
N LEU A 420 -2.80 16.75 -3.00
CA LEU A 420 -4.02 16.31 -3.67
C LEU A 420 -5.18 17.25 -3.39
N GLY A 421 -6.15 17.35 -4.31
CA GLY A 421 -7.40 18.08 -4.14
C GLY A 421 -7.27 19.56 -3.76
N GLY A 422 -6.12 20.19 -4.06
CA GLY A 422 -5.82 21.56 -3.69
C GLY A 422 -5.27 21.72 -2.26
N VAL A 423 -5.09 20.63 -1.52
CA VAL A 423 -4.38 20.63 -0.23
C VAL A 423 -2.89 20.47 -0.49
N PRO A 424 -2.05 21.42 -0.08
CA PRO A 424 -0.61 21.28 -0.20
C PRO A 424 -0.10 20.13 0.63
N GLY A 425 0.68 19.24 -0.01
CA GLY A 425 1.35 18.14 0.64
C GLY A 425 2.82 18.42 0.90
N TYR A 426 3.58 17.35 0.99
CA TYR A 426 5.01 17.37 1.28
C TYR A 426 5.77 16.95 0.03
N SER A 427 6.93 17.58 -0.18
CA SER A 427 7.80 17.22 -1.30
C SER A 427 8.81 16.19 -0.87
N ALA A 428 9.10 15.26 -1.77
CA ALA A 428 10.22 14.34 -1.65
C ALA A 428 11.54 15.12 -1.57
N ALA A 429 12.46 14.65 -0.75
CA ALA A 429 13.75 15.27 -0.51
C ALA A 429 14.79 14.20 -0.17
N LYS A 430 16.07 14.55 -0.18
CA LYS A 430 17.13 13.62 0.21
C LYS A 430 17.00 13.21 1.68
N GLY A 431 17.02 11.91 1.93
CA GLY A 431 16.82 11.30 3.23
C GLY A 431 15.33 11.22 3.56
N TRP A 432 15.00 11.00 4.82
CA TRP A 432 13.59 10.87 5.21
C TRP A 432 12.79 12.16 4.98
N ASP A 433 11.62 12.03 4.38
CA ASP A 433 10.64 13.10 4.21
C ASP A 433 9.20 12.58 4.40
N PRO A 434 8.22 13.50 4.65
CA PRO A 434 6.84 13.10 4.90
C PRO A 434 6.03 12.68 3.65
N ALA A 435 6.63 12.62 2.46
CA ALA A 435 5.97 12.18 1.24
C ALA A 435 6.30 10.72 0.89
N SER A 436 7.52 10.26 1.26
CA SER A 436 8.03 8.94 0.86
C SER A 436 8.79 8.19 1.97
N GLY A 437 8.88 8.75 3.17
CA GLY A 437 9.65 8.15 4.26
C GLY A 437 11.13 8.07 3.92
N TRP A 438 11.77 6.95 4.24
CA TRP A 438 13.13 6.63 3.81
C TRP A 438 13.20 6.19 2.34
N GLY A 439 12.05 5.93 1.69
CA GLY A 439 11.95 5.45 0.32
C GLY A 439 11.57 3.96 0.22
N THR A 440 11.92 3.32 -0.89
CA THR A 440 11.51 1.96 -1.25
C THR A 440 12.61 0.92 -1.04
N PRO A 441 12.29 -0.39 -0.91
CA PRO A 441 13.31 -1.41 -0.69
C PRO A 441 14.24 -1.59 -1.90
N ASP A 442 15.50 -1.94 -1.65
CA ASP A 442 16.46 -2.49 -2.61
C ASP A 442 17.28 -3.59 -1.96
N LEU A 443 16.81 -4.81 -2.13
CA LEU A 443 17.37 -5.99 -1.47
C LEU A 443 18.50 -6.64 -2.27
N GLN A 444 18.84 -6.10 -3.44
CA GLN A 444 19.84 -6.69 -4.32
C GLN A 444 21.23 -6.83 -3.66
N SER A 445 21.57 -5.91 -2.76
CA SER A 445 22.85 -5.92 -2.05
C SER A 445 22.83 -6.66 -0.72
N LEU A 446 21.64 -7.04 -0.22
CA LEU A 446 21.46 -7.52 1.14
C LEU A 446 22.33 -8.72 1.49
N LEU A 447 22.30 -9.79 0.68
CA LEU A 447 23.07 -11.02 0.93
C LEU A 447 24.58 -10.81 0.91
N SER A 448 25.08 -9.78 0.24
CA SER A 448 26.52 -9.53 0.11
C SER A 448 27.08 -8.64 1.23
N ARG A 449 26.24 -7.85 1.90
CA ARG A 449 26.69 -6.80 2.82
C ARG A 449 26.15 -6.93 4.25
N PHE A 450 25.05 -7.65 4.46
CA PHE A 450 24.26 -7.58 5.69
C PHE A 450 24.31 -8.79 6.61
N SER A 451 25.23 -9.74 6.42
CA SER A 451 25.39 -10.87 7.36
C SER A 451 25.62 -10.44 8.83
N SER A 452 26.03 -9.19 9.07
CA SER A 452 26.25 -8.67 10.41
C SER A 452 25.16 -7.74 10.96
N PHE A 453 24.24 -7.24 10.13
CA PHE A 453 23.27 -6.21 10.55
C PHE A 453 21.94 -6.78 11.07
N PHE A 454 21.56 -7.98 10.61
CA PHE A 454 20.34 -8.67 11.05
C PHE A 454 20.62 -9.76 12.08
N LEU A 455 21.89 -10.03 12.41
CA LEU A 455 22.22 -10.93 13.52
C LEU A 455 21.88 -10.24 14.85
N PRO A 456 21.30 -10.97 15.81
CA PRO A 456 21.07 -10.43 17.15
C PRO A 456 22.38 -9.96 17.75
N PRO A 457 22.34 -8.90 18.60
CA PRO A 457 23.54 -8.37 19.26
C PRO A 457 24.24 -9.38 20.14
#